data_86f4238c6a4fb561bdd075cc5a935b0a
#
_entry.id   86f4238c6a4fb561bdd075cc5a935b0a
#
_cell.length_a   1.000
_cell.length_b   1.000
_cell.length_c   1.000
_cell.angle_alpha   90.00
_cell.angle_beta   90.00
_cell.angle_gamma   90.00
#
_symmetry.space_group_name_H-M   'P 1'
#
loop_
_entity.id
_entity.type
_entity.pdbx_description
1 polymer ?
#
loop_
_entity_poly.entity_id
_entity_poly.type
_entity_poly.pdbx_seq_one_letter_code
_entity_poly.pdbx_strand_id
1 'polypeptide(L)'
;MSPATIFQIHLVLGYVPWLLCFGAYVWPRLKATDRVEAQRAIATLHSFRFFGLVFLIPGVVGPNLPTGFAVFAAYGDFATGLLAMLALLTVQVRSVFWPFVIAFNLVGTADIIIDYYHGNVVGLPTLAGELGATYAIPIIYVPLLMITHVAAFYLLARRQTQAVRSLPGGAVAINGISATPST
;
A
#
# COMPACT_ATOMS: atom_id res chain seq x y z
N MET A 1 -5.19 -33.58 5.49
CA MET A 1 -4.64 -32.56 4.58
C MET A 1 -3.16 -32.39 4.90
N SER A 2 -2.31 -32.22 3.88
CA SER A 2 -0.88 -31.96 4.12
C SER A 2 -0.66 -30.51 4.62
N PRO A 3 0.43 -30.22 5.36
CA PRO A 3 0.77 -28.84 5.74
C PRO A 3 0.85 -27.91 4.54
N ALA A 4 1.42 -28.38 3.44
CA ALA A 4 1.50 -27.62 2.20
C ALA A 4 0.13 -27.24 1.63
N THR A 5 -0.81 -28.17 1.63
CA THR A 5 -2.20 -27.90 1.19
C THR A 5 -2.87 -26.86 2.07
N ILE A 6 -2.69 -26.97 3.39
CA ILE A 6 -3.27 -26.00 4.35
C ILE A 6 -2.69 -24.62 4.10
N PHE A 7 -1.37 -24.52 3.94
CA PHE A 7 -0.68 -23.24 3.68
C PHE A 7 -1.18 -22.59 2.38
N GLN A 8 -1.29 -23.36 1.29
CA GLN A 8 -1.80 -22.85 0.01
C GLN A 8 -3.25 -22.36 0.11
N ILE A 9 -4.12 -23.10 0.83
CA ILE A 9 -5.48 -22.67 1.09
C ILE A 9 -5.48 -21.34 1.85
N HIS A 10 -4.66 -21.21 2.88
CA HIS A 10 -4.56 -19.98 3.66
C HIS A 10 -4.05 -18.81 2.81
N LEU A 11 -3.06 -19.02 1.93
CA LEU A 11 -2.59 -17.98 1.01
C LEU A 11 -3.73 -17.45 0.12
N VAL A 12 -4.53 -18.34 -0.46
CA VAL A 12 -5.65 -17.94 -1.33
C VAL A 12 -6.77 -17.29 -0.51
N LEU A 13 -7.17 -17.93 0.58
CA LEU A 13 -8.25 -17.44 1.42
C LEU A 13 -7.91 -16.15 2.14
N GLY A 14 -6.63 -15.88 2.39
CA GLY A 14 -6.17 -14.61 2.99
C GLY A 14 -6.54 -13.38 2.15
N TYR A 15 -6.61 -13.52 0.83
CA TYR A 15 -7.04 -12.42 -0.04
C TYR A 15 -8.54 -12.14 0.04
N VAL A 16 -9.38 -13.15 0.22
CA VAL A 16 -10.86 -13.01 0.11
C VAL A 16 -11.42 -12.00 1.12
N PRO A 17 -11.22 -12.14 2.44
CA PRO A 17 -11.76 -11.18 3.40
C PRO A 17 -11.15 -9.78 3.22
N TRP A 18 -9.88 -9.67 2.83
CA TRP A 18 -9.27 -8.36 2.57
C TRP A 18 -9.85 -7.69 1.34
N LEU A 19 -10.10 -8.40 0.25
CA LEU A 19 -10.76 -7.84 -0.94
C LEU A 19 -12.18 -7.37 -0.62
N LEU A 20 -12.94 -8.13 0.16
CA LEU A 20 -14.28 -7.75 0.60
C LEU A 20 -14.23 -6.50 1.50
N CYS A 21 -13.40 -6.51 2.53
CA CYS A 21 -13.24 -5.39 3.45
C CYS A 21 -12.73 -4.14 2.73
N PHE A 22 -11.69 -4.29 1.93
CA PHE A 22 -11.08 -3.20 1.18
C PHE A 22 -12.08 -2.60 0.18
N GLY A 23 -12.78 -3.44 -0.59
CA GLY A 23 -13.76 -2.99 -1.58
C GLY A 23 -14.95 -2.26 -0.95
N ALA A 24 -15.45 -2.78 0.17
CA ALA A 24 -16.62 -2.21 0.84
C ALA A 24 -16.31 -0.93 1.64
N TYR A 25 -15.17 -0.88 2.34
CA TYR A 25 -14.93 0.16 3.34
C TYR A 25 -13.76 1.08 3.02
N VAL A 26 -12.67 0.55 2.46
CA VAL A 26 -11.43 1.33 2.29
C VAL A 26 -11.39 2.00 0.92
N TRP A 27 -11.64 1.25 -0.14
CA TRP A 27 -11.54 1.73 -1.51
C TRP A 27 -12.44 2.94 -1.85
N PRO A 28 -13.74 2.97 -1.44
CA PRO A 28 -14.57 4.14 -1.67
C PRO A 28 -14.01 5.40 -1.00
N ARG A 29 -13.47 5.26 0.22
CA ARG A 29 -12.87 6.37 0.97
C ARG A 29 -11.59 6.87 0.29
N LEU A 30 -10.70 5.97 -0.11
CA LEU A 30 -9.46 6.35 -0.80
C LEU A 30 -9.73 7.07 -2.11
N LYS A 31 -10.76 6.66 -2.86
CA LYS A 31 -11.15 7.35 -4.11
C LYS A 31 -11.75 8.73 -3.90
N ALA A 32 -12.42 8.95 -2.78
CA ALA A 32 -13.04 10.23 -2.43
C ALA A 32 -12.07 11.21 -1.77
N THR A 33 -10.95 10.71 -1.26
CA THR A 33 -9.94 11.51 -0.56
C THR A 33 -8.96 12.13 -1.56
N ASP A 34 -8.32 13.24 -1.17
CA ASP A 34 -7.21 13.83 -1.92
C ASP A 34 -6.10 12.81 -2.14
N ARG A 35 -5.45 12.92 -3.30
CA ARG A 35 -4.43 11.96 -3.75
C ARG A 35 -3.27 11.83 -2.77
N VAL A 36 -2.86 12.93 -2.15
CA VAL A 36 -1.77 12.91 -1.18
C VAL A 36 -2.19 12.22 0.10
N GLU A 37 -3.37 12.54 0.61
CA GLU A 37 -3.89 11.90 1.83
C GLU A 37 -4.18 10.42 1.59
N ALA A 38 -4.64 10.03 0.41
CA ALA A 38 -4.80 8.62 0.06
C ALA A 38 -3.47 7.87 0.04
N GLN A 39 -2.43 8.44 -0.59
CA GLN A 39 -1.08 7.86 -0.60
C GLN A 39 -0.44 7.86 0.80
N ARG A 40 -0.71 8.88 1.60
CA ARG A 40 -0.26 8.98 2.98
C ARG A 40 -0.87 7.87 3.85
N ALA A 41 -2.17 7.59 3.70
CA ALA A 41 -2.82 6.48 4.40
C ALA A 41 -2.20 5.13 4.03
N ILE A 42 -1.92 4.90 2.73
CA ILE A 42 -1.24 3.69 2.26
C ILE A 42 0.19 3.63 2.81
N ALA A 43 0.98 4.71 2.72
CA ALA A 43 2.32 4.76 3.26
C ALA A 43 2.36 4.49 4.77
N THR A 44 1.33 4.93 5.53
CA THR A 44 1.22 4.63 6.96
C THR A 44 1.12 3.12 7.20
N LEU A 45 0.33 2.38 6.42
CA LEU A 45 0.28 0.92 6.52
C LEU A 45 1.64 0.30 6.20
N HIS A 46 2.27 0.74 5.10
CA HIS A 46 3.54 0.16 4.66
C HIS A 46 4.74 0.53 5.54
N SER A 47 4.64 1.60 6.34
CA SER A 47 5.70 1.95 7.31
C SER A 47 5.91 0.88 8.38
N PHE A 48 4.92 0.02 8.65
CA PHE A 48 5.03 -1.10 9.57
C PHE A 48 5.76 -2.32 8.99
N ARG A 49 6.15 -2.30 7.71
CA ARG A 49 6.87 -3.43 7.10
C ARG A 49 8.23 -3.71 7.72
N PHE A 50 8.83 -2.77 8.46
CA PHE A 50 10.03 -3.06 9.27
C PHE A 50 9.85 -4.29 10.17
N PHE A 51 8.60 -4.65 10.49
CA PHE A 51 8.27 -5.84 11.26
C PHE A 51 8.74 -7.14 10.56
N GLY A 52 8.95 -7.14 9.25
CA GLY A 52 9.55 -8.26 8.53
C GLY A 52 10.93 -8.70 9.04
N LEU A 53 11.67 -7.82 9.72
CA LEU A 53 12.91 -8.19 10.40
C LEU A 53 12.73 -9.34 11.40
N VAL A 54 11.52 -9.64 11.84
CA VAL A 54 11.18 -10.76 12.72
C VAL A 54 11.57 -12.13 12.13
N PHE A 55 11.66 -12.25 10.79
CA PHE A 55 12.16 -13.47 10.14
C PHE A 55 13.62 -13.82 10.48
N LEU A 56 14.38 -12.86 11.03
CA LEU A 56 15.77 -13.05 11.42
C LEU A 56 15.93 -13.38 12.92
N ILE A 57 14.82 -13.45 13.68
CA ILE A 57 14.89 -13.66 15.14
C ILE A 57 14.83 -15.17 15.46
N PRO A 58 15.93 -15.75 15.97
CA PRO A 58 15.94 -17.14 16.39
C PRO A 58 14.85 -17.44 17.43
N GLY A 59 14.16 -18.56 17.28
CA GLY A 59 13.06 -18.96 18.17
C GLY A 59 11.70 -18.33 17.84
N VAL A 60 11.64 -17.28 17.03
CA VAL A 60 10.39 -16.78 16.42
C VAL A 60 10.07 -17.58 15.19
N VAL A 61 11.08 -17.87 14.37
CA VAL A 61 11.05 -18.80 13.25
C VAL A 61 11.75 -20.10 13.62
N GLY A 62 11.38 -21.19 12.94
CA GLY A 62 12.00 -22.49 13.14
C GLY A 62 13.42 -22.54 12.55
N PRO A 63 14.27 -23.47 13.04
CA PRO A 63 15.67 -23.56 12.67
C PRO A 63 15.90 -24.01 11.21
N ASN A 64 14.91 -24.63 10.59
CA ASN A 64 14.99 -25.12 9.22
C ASN A 64 14.39 -24.15 8.19
N LEU A 65 13.97 -22.95 8.61
CA LEU A 65 13.53 -21.93 7.65
C LEU A 65 14.70 -21.54 6.74
N PRO A 66 14.58 -21.65 5.41
CA PRO A 66 15.67 -21.35 4.50
C PRO A 66 16.19 -19.93 4.70
N THR A 67 17.43 -19.78 5.09
CA THR A 67 18.05 -18.49 5.41
C THR A 67 17.98 -17.51 4.25
N GLY A 68 18.16 -18.01 2.99
CA GLY A 68 18.06 -17.15 1.80
C GLY A 68 16.67 -16.50 1.66
N PHE A 69 15.60 -17.25 1.95
CA PHE A 69 14.23 -16.71 1.99
C PHE A 69 14.07 -15.71 3.14
N ALA A 70 14.43 -16.11 4.36
CA ALA A 70 14.25 -15.29 5.55
C ALA A 70 14.98 -13.94 5.46
N VAL A 71 16.22 -13.94 4.98
CA VAL A 71 17.05 -12.74 4.82
C VAL A 71 16.48 -11.83 3.74
N PHE A 72 16.08 -12.38 2.61
CA PHE A 72 15.52 -11.59 1.51
C PHE A 72 14.21 -10.92 1.93
N ALA A 73 13.25 -11.67 2.46
CA ALA A 73 11.97 -11.16 2.94
C ALA A 73 12.16 -10.09 4.03
N ALA A 74 13.04 -10.34 5.01
CA ALA A 74 13.29 -9.39 6.09
C ALA A 74 13.83 -8.04 5.61
N TYR A 75 14.84 -8.05 4.73
CA TYR A 75 15.45 -6.80 4.26
C TYR A 75 14.62 -6.09 3.19
N GLY A 76 13.87 -6.82 2.37
CA GLY A 76 12.94 -6.23 1.41
C GLY A 76 11.78 -5.52 2.12
N ASP A 77 11.21 -6.16 3.13
CA ASP A 77 10.22 -5.56 4.03
C ASP A 77 10.79 -4.32 4.74
N PHE A 78 11.99 -4.41 5.30
CA PHE A 78 12.64 -3.30 5.99
C PHE A 78 12.89 -2.12 5.06
N ALA A 79 13.43 -2.35 3.87
CA ALA A 79 13.70 -1.31 2.87
C ALA A 79 12.39 -0.61 2.45
N THR A 80 11.34 -1.38 2.21
CA THR A 80 10.02 -0.83 1.86
C THR A 80 9.44 0.00 3.00
N GLY A 81 9.52 -0.51 4.24
CA GLY A 81 9.07 0.21 5.44
C GLY A 81 9.79 1.54 5.63
N LEU A 82 11.11 1.55 5.44
CA LEU A 82 11.93 2.77 5.52
C LEU A 82 11.53 3.79 4.46
N LEU A 83 11.36 3.37 3.20
CA LEU A 83 10.91 4.25 2.12
C LEU A 83 9.52 4.82 2.37
N ALA A 84 8.61 4.02 2.94
CA ALA A 84 7.28 4.49 3.33
C ALA A 84 7.35 5.52 4.46
N MET A 85 8.20 5.32 5.47
CA MET A 85 8.47 6.31 6.53
C MET A 85 9.03 7.61 5.95
N LEU A 86 9.98 7.53 5.02
CA LEU A 86 10.54 8.72 4.35
C LEU A 86 9.46 9.47 3.56
N ALA A 87 8.54 8.76 2.90
CA ALA A 87 7.38 9.40 2.28
C ALA A 87 6.54 10.15 3.31
N LEU A 88 6.23 9.55 4.48
CA LEU A 88 5.46 10.20 5.54
C LEU A 88 6.16 11.45 6.09
N LEU A 89 7.47 11.38 6.33
CA LEU A 89 8.26 12.51 6.84
C LEU A 89 8.35 13.67 5.85
N THR A 90 8.27 13.39 4.55
CA THR A 90 8.42 14.40 3.50
C THR A 90 7.10 14.89 2.91
N VAL A 91 5.95 14.55 3.50
CA VAL A 91 4.62 14.90 2.98
C VAL A 91 4.43 16.39 2.73
N GLN A 92 5.06 17.25 3.50
CA GLN A 92 5.02 18.72 3.34
C GLN A 92 5.83 19.21 2.13
N VAL A 93 6.80 18.43 1.66
CA VAL A 93 7.68 18.77 0.53
C VAL A 93 7.31 17.90 -0.67
N ARG A 94 6.34 18.35 -1.47
CA ARG A 94 5.73 17.57 -2.56
C ARG A 94 6.74 17.01 -3.56
N SER A 95 7.81 17.75 -3.87
CA SER A 95 8.88 17.31 -4.79
C SER A 95 9.65 16.09 -4.27
N VAL A 96 9.71 15.89 -2.95
CA VAL A 96 10.40 14.78 -2.29
C VAL A 96 9.43 13.65 -1.94
N PHE A 97 8.20 14.00 -1.57
CA PHE A 97 7.15 13.03 -1.22
C PHE A 97 6.85 12.04 -2.36
N TRP A 98 6.62 12.53 -3.58
CA TRP A 98 6.24 11.68 -4.69
C TRP A 98 7.30 10.65 -5.11
N PRO A 99 8.59 11.00 -5.20
CA PRO A 99 9.64 10.01 -5.40
C PRO A 99 9.63 8.89 -4.36
N PHE A 100 9.46 9.19 -3.07
CA PHE A 100 9.38 8.15 -2.05
C PHE A 100 8.10 7.33 -2.14
N VAL A 101 6.96 7.94 -2.49
CA VAL A 101 5.70 7.20 -2.75
C VAL A 101 5.89 6.21 -3.90
N ILE A 102 6.53 6.62 -4.99
CA ILE A 102 6.79 5.74 -6.12
C ILE A 102 7.79 4.64 -5.72
N ALA A 103 8.86 5.01 -5.02
CA ALA A 103 9.92 4.08 -4.62
C ALA A 103 9.39 2.97 -3.70
N PHE A 104 8.67 3.30 -2.61
CA PHE A 104 8.16 2.25 -1.72
C PHE A 104 7.14 1.34 -2.39
N ASN A 105 6.33 1.87 -3.32
CA ASN A 105 5.38 1.04 -4.05
C ASN A 105 6.06 0.10 -5.03
N LEU A 106 7.08 0.55 -5.75
CA LEU A 106 7.85 -0.28 -6.68
C LEU A 106 8.66 -1.34 -5.93
N VAL A 107 9.43 -0.92 -4.93
CA VAL A 107 10.27 -1.82 -4.13
C VAL A 107 9.41 -2.85 -3.41
N GLY A 108 8.34 -2.40 -2.72
CA GLY A 108 7.49 -3.30 -1.95
C GLY A 108 6.67 -4.28 -2.80
N THR A 109 6.26 -3.87 -4.01
CA THR A 109 5.59 -4.79 -4.94
C THR A 109 6.58 -5.81 -5.48
N ALA A 110 7.77 -5.38 -5.88
CA ALA A 110 8.81 -6.28 -6.37
C ALA A 110 9.22 -7.29 -5.30
N ASP A 111 9.39 -6.82 -4.07
CA ASP A 111 9.72 -7.64 -2.91
C ASP A 111 8.68 -8.75 -2.68
N ILE A 112 7.39 -8.41 -2.58
CA ILE A 112 6.33 -9.41 -2.40
C ILE A 112 6.30 -10.43 -3.56
N ILE A 113 6.47 -9.99 -4.80
CA ILE A 113 6.48 -10.91 -5.96
C ILE A 113 7.67 -11.86 -5.87
N ILE A 114 8.84 -11.36 -5.51
CA ILE A 114 10.05 -12.16 -5.37
C ILE A 114 9.92 -13.11 -4.17
N ASP A 115 9.32 -12.68 -3.06
CA ASP A 115 9.05 -13.52 -1.90
C ASP A 115 8.13 -14.70 -2.25
N TYR A 116 7.07 -14.47 -3.02
CA TYR A 116 6.23 -15.57 -3.51
C TYR A 116 7.00 -16.52 -4.41
N TYR A 117 7.84 -15.98 -5.29
CA TYR A 117 8.69 -16.80 -6.15
C TYR A 117 9.71 -17.63 -5.34
N HIS A 118 10.47 -16.96 -4.45
CA HIS A 118 11.45 -17.64 -3.58
C HIS A 118 10.79 -18.67 -2.69
N GLY A 119 9.67 -18.34 -2.06
CA GLY A 119 8.92 -19.25 -1.21
C GLY A 119 8.53 -20.54 -1.95
N ASN A 120 8.13 -20.43 -3.21
CA ASN A 120 7.84 -21.60 -4.02
C ASN A 120 9.11 -22.39 -4.37
N VAL A 121 10.21 -21.72 -4.77
CA VAL A 121 11.47 -22.35 -5.15
C VAL A 121 12.09 -23.14 -3.99
N VAL A 122 12.04 -22.58 -2.77
CA VAL A 122 12.58 -23.27 -1.57
C VAL A 122 11.61 -24.28 -0.96
N GLY A 123 10.43 -24.46 -1.53
CA GLY A 123 9.43 -25.40 -1.03
C GLY A 123 8.77 -24.96 0.31
N LEU A 124 8.68 -23.65 0.55
CA LEU A 124 8.10 -23.08 1.78
C LEU A 124 6.75 -23.67 2.17
N PRO A 125 5.83 -24.03 1.24
CA PRO A 125 4.57 -24.68 1.61
C PRO A 125 4.76 -25.97 2.42
N THR A 126 5.82 -26.74 2.16
CA THR A 126 6.14 -27.95 2.92
C THR A 126 6.81 -27.65 4.24
N LEU A 127 7.42 -26.48 4.36
CA LEU A 127 8.13 -25.96 5.53
C LEU A 127 7.29 -24.92 6.30
N ALA A 128 5.97 -24.85 6.05
CA ALA A 128 5.13 -23.80 6.60
C ALA A 128 5.17 -23.71 8.13
N GLY A 129 5.42 -24.82 8.84
CA GLY A 129 5.62 -24.84 10.28
C GLY A 129 6.88 -24.10 10.75
N GLU A 130 7.90 -23.99 9.89
CA GLU A 130 9.14 -23.27 10.19
C GLU A 130 8.94 -21.75 10.22
N LEU A 131 7.84 -21.25 9.69
CA LEU A 131 7.45 -19.84 9.84
C LEU A 131 7.15 -19.49 11.31
N GLY A 132 6.76 -20.45 12.15
CA GLY A 132 6.47 -20.20 13.56
C GLY A 132 5.47 -19.08 13.78
N ALA A 133 5.80 -18.12 14.63
CA ALA A 133 4.93 -16.98 14.91
C ALA A 133 4.76 -16.04 13.70
N THR A 134 5.67 -16.07 12.71
CA THR A 134 5.59 -15.25 11.50
C THR A 134 4.63 -15.82 10.44
N TYR A 135 4.02 -16.98 10.68
CA TYR A 135 3.08 -17.62 9.76
C TYR A 135 1.92 -16.70 9.34
N ALA A 136 1.48 -15.80 10.21
CA ALA A 136 0.44 -14.83 9.89
C ALA A 136 0.86 -13.79 8.84
N ILE A 137 2.16 -13.54 8.67
CA ILE A 137 2.66 -12.53 7.72
C ILE A 137 2.26 -12.88 6.28
N PRO A 138 2.66 -14.02 5.70
CA PRO A 138 2.30 -14.35 4.33
C PRO A 138 0.80 -14.57 4.09
N ILE A 139 0.04 -15.01 5.11
CA ILE A 139 -1.38 -15.36 4.92
C ILE A 139 -2.36 -14.24 5.26
N ILE A 140 -1.98 -13.26 6.09
CA ILE A 140 -2.86 -12.16 6.50
C ILE A 140 -2.30 -10.82 6.06
N TYR A 141 -1.03 -10.55 6.38
CA TYR A 141 -0.45 -9.21 6.17
C TYR A 141 -0.09 -8.97 4.71
N VAL A 142 0.60 -9.90 4.06
CA VAL A 142 1.02 -9.77 2.65
C VAL A 142 -0.16 -9.58 1.68
N PRO A 143 -1.31 -10.29 1.79
CA PRO A 143 -2.47 -9.99 0.96
C PRO A 143 -2.96 -8.55 1.07
N LEU A 144 -3.02 -7.99 2.29
CA LEU A 144 -3.39 -6.59 2.49
C LEU A 144 -2.38 -5.63 1.84
N LEU A 145 -1.09 -5.91 1.99
CA LEU A 145 -0.02 -5.10 1.39
C LEU A 145 -0.11 -5.11 -0.15
N MET A 146 -0.31 -6.27 -0.75
CA MET A 146 -0.45 -6.37 -2.21
C MET A 146 -1.68 -5.60 -2.73
N ILE A 147 -2.84 -5.74 -2.08
CA ILE A 147 -4.06 -5.01 -2.44
C ILE A 147 -3.82 -3.50 -2.37
N THR A 148 -3.13 -3.04 -1.34
CA THR A 148 -2.88 -1.60 -1.16
C THR A 148 -1.81 -1.06 -2.11
N HIS A 149 -0.82 -1.86 -2.54
CA HIS A 149 0.09 -1.49 -3.63
C HIS A 149 -0.66 -1.31 -4.96
N VAL A 150 -1.53 -2.25 -5.31
CA VAL A 150 -2.37 -2.14 -6.52
C VAL A 150 -3.24 -0.87 -6.47
N ALA A 151 -3.85 -0.60 -5.32
CA ALA A 151 -4.63 0.62 -5.11
C ALA A 151 -3.78 1.88 -5.24
N ALA A 152 -2.55 1.88 -4.68
CA ALA A 152 -1.62 2.99 -4.78
C ALA A 152 -1.23 3.30 -6.23
N PHE A 153 -0.90 2.28 -7.03
CA PHE A 153 -0.60 2.46 -8.45
C PHE A 153 -1.79 2.99 -9.23
N TYR A 154 -2.99 2.48 -8.98
CA TYR A 154 -4.19 3.02 -9.60
C TYR A 154 -4.39 4.51 -9.28
N LEU A 155 -4.22 4.90 -8.00
CA LEU A 155 -4.34 6.29 -7.56
C LEU A 155 -3.22 7.17 -8.14
N LEU A 156 -2.01 6.62 -8.35
CA LEU A 156 -0.90 7.31 -9.01
C LEU A 156 -1.19 7.56 -10.49
N ALA A 157 -1.78 6.59 -11.19
CA ALA A 157 -2.11 6.68 -12.60
C ALA A 157 -3.34 7.54 -12.90
N ARG A 158 -4.25 7.68 -11.93
CA ARG A 158 -5.50 8.44 -12.10
C ARG A 158 -5.19 9.93 -12.26
N ARG A 159 -5.62 10.52 -13.38
CA ARG A 159 -5.60 11.98 -13.56
C ARG A 159 -6.57 12.61 -12.54
N GLN A 160 -6.10 13.56 -11.73
CA GLN A 160 -7.00 14.41 -10.95
C GLN A 160 -7.75 15.29 -11.97
N THR A 161 -9.04 15.05 -12.10
CA THR A 161 -9.93 16.06 -12.65
C THR A 161 -9.93 17.20 -11.63
N GLN A 162 -9.24 18.29 -11.94
CA GLN A 162 -9.37 19.51 -11.14
C GLN A 162 -10.85 19.84 -11.18
N ALA A 163 -11.55 19.72 -10.05
CA ALA A 163 -12.82 20.36 -9.86
C ALA A 163 -12.54 21.85 -10.06
N VAL A 164 -12.96 22.38 -11.22
CA VAL A 164 -13.00 23.81 -11.45
C VAL A 164 -13.84 24.35 -10.30
N ARG A 165 -13.17 25.01 -9.37
CA ARG A 165 -13.80 25.71 -8.27
C ARG A 165 -14.57 26.83 -8.95
N SER A 166 -15.84 26.59 -9.28
CA SER A 166 -16.77 27.62 -9.69
C SER A 166 -16.83 28.62 -8.55
N LEU A 167 -16.20 29.77 -8.77
CA LEU A 167 -16.30 30.90 -7.87
C LEU A 167 -17.79 31.26 -7.80
N PRO A 168 -18.43 31.31 -6.66
CA PRO A 168 -19.77 31.82 -6.54
C PRO A 168 -19.72 33.33 -6.76
N GLY A 169 -20.43 33.80 -7.77
CA GLY A 169 -20.90 35.18 -7.82
C GLY A 169 -19.97 36.21 -8.44
N GLY A 170 -19.86 36.17 -9.78
CA GLY A 170 -19.64 37.38 -10.56
C GLY A 170 -21.00 37.96 -10.98
N ALA A 171 -21.76 38.56 -10.05
CA ALA A 171 -22.86 39.40 -10.43
C ALA A 171 -22.25 40.70 -11.01
N VAL A 172 -22.22 40.78 -12.34
CA VAL A 172 -21.95 42.04 -13.04
C VAL A 172 -23.20 42.90 -12.83
N ALA A 173 -23.11 43.89 -11.96
CA ALA A 173 -24.08 44.96 -11.90
C ALA A 173 -23.91 45.82 -13.18
N ILE A 174 -24.79 45.64 -14.11
CA ILE A 174 -24.95 46.60 -15.21
C ILE A 174 -25.63 47.83 -14.64
N ASN A 175 -24.85 48.84 -14.28
CA ASN A 175 -25.35 50.17 -13.95
C ASN A 175 -25.92 50.78 -15.24
N GLY A 176 -27.24 50.84 -15.32
CA GLY A 176 -27.97 51.55 -16.35
C GLY A 176 -27.62 53.05 -16.30
N ILE A 177 -27.09 53.49 -17.43
CA ILE A 177 -26.95 54.92 -17.69
C ILE A 177 -28.39 55.43 -18.03
N SER A 178 -28.99 56.13 -17.11
CA SER A 178 -30.20 56.90 -17.42
C SER A 178 -29.81 58.23 -18.07
N ALA A 179 -30.04 58.32 -19.34
CA ALA A 179 -30.02 59.59 -20.08
C ALA A 179 -31.26 60.42 -19.68
N THR A 180 -31.04 61.58 -19.14
CA THR A 180 -32.07 62.61 -19.01
C THR A 180 -32.16 63.43 -20.29
N PRO A 181 -33.33 63.65 -20.89
CA PRO A 181 -33.47 64.62 -21.98
C PRO A 181 -33.65 66.01 -21.42
N SER A 182 -32.88 66.95 -21.91
CA SER A 182 -33.04 68.40 -21.74
C SER A 182 -34.24 68.93 -22.54
N THR A 183 -35.07 69.69 -21.92
CA THR A 183 -35.81 70.85 -22.48
C THR A 183 -35.79 71.99 -21.52
#